data_09076993781439ec48053c1c8f0ade87
#
_entry.id   09076993781439ec48053c1c8f0ade87
#
_cell.length_a   1.000
_cell.length_b   1.000
_cell.length_c   1.000
_cell.angle_alpha   90.00
_cell.angle_beta   90.00
_cell.angle_gamma   90.00
#
_symmetry.space_group_name_H-M   'P 1'
#
loop_
_entity.id
_entity.type
_entity.pdbx_description
1 polymer ?
#
loop_
_entity_poly.entity_id
_entity_poly.type
_entity_poly.pdbx_seq_one_letter_code
_entity_poly.pdbx_strand_id
1 'polypeptide(L)'
;DFCLSRGLGDVYKRQDYNNEFRYFSKPRPCLQGLAGGTNVVYLSTFSKLLLPSIRLSFMILPDELLPLYQRKAALYNQTASKAEQLALCQFLRDGHLDSQIRKLKRLYAGKAKALATELEQTFGDQAFVTMGESVTLVHLHIKSALTNQQFKEKAAKKGILVFASPKETKEYAHIALSCCEVPTTDFHDAAILLHDIAFCN
;
A
#
# COMPACT_ATOMS: atom_id res chain seq x y z
N ASP A 1 4.64 -4.31 -12.87
CA ASP A 1 5.50 -5.00 -13.84
C ASP A 1 5.09 -6.47 -13.91
N PHE A 2 4.39 -6.80 -14.99
CA PHE A 2 4.06 -8.19 -15.35
C PHE A 2 5.29 -8.82 -16.00
N CYS A 3 6.02 -9.65 -15.29
CA CYS A 3 7.04 -10.47 -15.89
C CYS A 3 6.41 -11.82 -16.29
N LEU A 4 6.04 -11.95 -17.56
CA LEU A 4 5.61 -13.19 -18.17
C LEU A 4 6.87 -14.02 -18.51
N SER A 5 7.14 -15.08 -17.76
CA SER A 5 8.13 -16.07 -18.14
C SER A 5 7.42 -17.19 -18.92
N ARG A 6 7.62 -17.23 -20.22
CA ARG A 6 7.15 -18.32 -21.09
C ARG A 6 8.08 -19.52 -20.93
N GLY A 7 7.56 -20.69 -20.54
CA GLY A 7 8.32 -21.94 -20.63
C GLY A 7 7.99 -23.10 -19.70
N LEU A 8 7.22 -22.91 -18.63
CA LEU A 8 6.84 -23.95 -17.68
C LEU A 8 5.40 -23.75 -17.22
N GLY A 9 4.42 -23.84 -18.10
CA GLY A 9 3.05 -23.49 -17.73
C GLY A 9 3.04 -22.17 -16.93
N ASP A 10 2.30 -21.17 -17.30
CA ASP A 10 2.43 -19.81 -16.75
C ASP A 10 2.35 -19.78 -15.22
N VAL A 11 3.49 -19.62 -14.53
CA VAL A 11 3.55 -19.38 -13.09
C VAL A 11 3.53 -17.88 -12.84
N TYR A 12 2.48 -17.40 -12.18
CA TYR A 12 2.32 -15.99 -11.86
C TYR A 12 2.97 -15.65 -10.52
N LYS A 13 3.82 -14.62 -10.52
CA LYS A 13 4.35 -14.01 -9.32
C LYS A 13 3.44 -12.85 -8.92
N ARG A 14 2.77 -12.94 -7.77
CA ARG A 14 1.90 -11.88 -7.26
C ARG A 14 2.35 -11.44 -5.88
N GLN A 15 2.68 -10.16 -5.76
CA GLN A 15 2.88 -9.53 -4.47
C GLN A 15 1.54 -8.98 -3.98
N ASP A 16 1.07 -9.49 -2.85
CA ASP A 16 -0.10 -8.96 -2.16
C ASP A 16 0.35 -7.88 -1.17
N TYR A 17 -0.01 -6.64 -1.50
CA TYR A 17 0.46 -5.47 -0.78
C TYR A 17 -0.73 -4.72 -0.19
N ASN A 18 -0.72 -4.48 1.13
CA ASN A 18 -1.78 -3.79 1.87
C ASN A 18 -3.15 -4.50 1.93
N ASN A 19 -3.26 -5.77 1.61
CA ASN A 19 -4.53 -6.48 1.73
C ASN A 19 -5.02 -6.53 3.19
N GLU A 20 -4.09 -6.57 4.13
CA GLU A 20 -4.35 -6.55 5.57
C GLU A 20 -4.95 -5.21 6.04
N PHE A 21 -4.72 -4.13 5.32
CA PHE A 21 -5.22 -2.78 5.66
C PHE A 21 -6.55 -2.41 4.97
N ARG A 22 -7.27 -3.37 4.40
CA ARG A 22 -8.64 -3.15 3.94
C ARG A 22 -9.57 -2.96 5.15
N TYR A 23 -10.20 -1.81 5.21
CA TYR A 23 -11.12 -1.44 6.30
C TYR A 23 -12.53 -1.20 5.79
N PHE A 24 -12.65 -0.53 4.65
CA PHE A 24 -13.93 -0.15 4.05
C PHE A 24 -14.51 -1.21 3.09
N SER A 25 -13.77 -2.26 2.81
CA SER A 25 -14.18 -3.36 1.94
C SER A 25 -13.89 -4.71 2.57
N LYS A 26 -14.64 -5.74 2.14
CA LYS A 26 -14.35 -7.13 2.56
C LYS A 26 -12.94 -7.53 2.08
N PRO A 27 -12.20 -8.32 2.87
CA PRO A 27 -10.95 -8.92 2.42
C PRO A 27 -11.18 -9.66 1.09
N ARG A 28 -10.33 -9.43 0.11
CA ARG A 28 -10.36 -10.19 -1.13
C ARG A 28 -9.41 -11.37 -1.01
N PRO A 29 -9.80 -12.57 -1.46
CA PRO A 29 -8.88 -13.68 -1.50
C PRO A 29 -7.70 -13.34 -2.42
N CYS A 30 -6.48 -13.75 -2.03
CA CYS A 30 -5.30 -13.59 -2.88
C CYS A 30 -5.40 -14.49 -4.11
N LEU A 31 -4.67 -14.15 -5.17
CA LEU A 31 -4.68 -14.96 -6.41
C LEU A 31 -4.25 -16.42 -6.16
N GLN A 32 -3.30 -16.63 -5.26
CA GLN A 32 -2.84 -17.97 -4.88
C GLN A 32 -3.96 -18.80 -4.24
N GLY A 33 -4.76 -18.18 -3.37
CA GLY A 33 -5.95 -18.84 -2.79
C GLY A 33 -7.04 -19.12 -3.81
N LEU A 34 -7.28 -18.19 -4.77
CA LEU A 34 -8.23 -18.38 -5.88
C LEU A 34 -7.77 -19.48 -6.85
N ALA A 35 -6.46 -19.63 -7.06
CA ALA A 35 -5.87 -20.65 -7.91
C ALA A 35 -5.74 -22.03 -7.22
N GLY A 36 -6.27 -22.18 -6.00
CA GLY A 36 -6.15 -23.43 -5.24
C GLY A 36 -4.72 -23.83 -4.89
N GLY A 37 -3.81 -22.85 -4.78
CA GLY A 37 -2.40 -23.08 -4.46
C GLY A 37 -1.50 -23.46 -5.65
N THR A 38 -2.07 -23.58 -6.84
CA THR A 38 -1.32 -23.96 -8.06
C THR A 38 -0.93 -22.75 -8.90
N ASN A 39 0.17 -22.84 -9.65
CA ASN A 39 0.61 -21.88 -10.67
C ASN A 39 0.80 -20.42 -10.21
N VAL A 40 0.67 -20.12 -8.92
CA VAL A 40 0.83 -18.78 -8.37
C VAL A 40 1.80 -18.77 -7.20
N VAL A 41 2.90 -18.05 -7.34
CA VAL A 41 3.80 -17.74 -6.22
C VAL A 41 3.26 -16.55 -5.47
N TYR A 42 2.87 -16.74 -4.20
CA TYR A 42 2.46 -15.67 -3.31
C TYR A 42 3.67 -15.04 -2.63
N LEU A 43 3.70 -13.72 -2.58
CA LEU A 43 4.75 -12.96 -1.89
C LEU A 43 4.12 -11.94 -0.96
N SER A 44 4.62 -11.87 0.27
CA SER A 44 4.23 -10.83 1.22
C SER A 44 5.38 -10.43 2.13
N THR A 45 5.20 -9.34 2.88
CA THR A 45 6.23 -8.77 3.77
C THR A 45 5.63 -8.34 5.10
N PHE A 46 6.40 -8.49 6.16
CA PHE A 46 6.05 -8.00 7.49
C PHE A 46 6.46 -6.54 7.74
N SER A 47 7.16 -5.91 6.82
CA SER A 47 7.73 -4.57 7.01
C SER A 47 6.69 -3.48 7.32
N LYS A 48 5.47 -3.59 6.78
CA LYS A 48 4.38 -2.64 7.07
C LYS A 48 3.54 -3.03 8.28
N LEU A 49 3.43 -4.33 8.54
CA LEU A 49 2.63 -4.84 9.65
C LEU A 49 3.33 -4.68 10.99
N LEU A 50 4.65 -4.71 10.98
CA LEU A 50 5.49 -4.64 12.18
C LEU A 50 6.40 -3.41 12.11
N LEU A 51 7.62 -3.59 11.60
CA LEU A 51 8.64 -2.57 11.53
C LEU A 51 9.33 -2.64 10.16
N PRO A 52 9.57 -1.51 9.48
CA PRO A 52 10.33 -1.49 8.22
C PRO A 52 11.73 -2.09 8.34
N SER A 53 12.36 -1.97 9.53
CA SER A 53 13.69 -2.48 9.84
C SER A 53 13.78 -4.00 9.97
N ILE A 54 12.66 -4.71 10.20
CA ILE A 54 12.67 -6.18 10.37
C ILE A 54 13.13 -6.91 9.09
N ARG A 55 12.98 -6.31 7.93
CA ARG A 55 13.43 -6.82 6.63
C ARG A 55 13.05 -8.28 6.33
N LEU A 56 11.93 -8.75 6.89
CA LEU A 56 11.40 -10.08 6.65
C LEU A 56 10.28 -10.05 5.62
N SER A 57 10.42 -10.92 4.63
CA SER A 57 9.37 -11.26 3.66
C SER A 57 9.27 -12.76 3.54
N PHE A 58 8.15 -13.24 3.04
CA PHE A 58 7.94 -14.66 2.81
C PHE A 58 7.30 -14.91 1.45
N MET A 59 7.47 -16.14 0.96
CA MET A 59 6.80 -16.60 -0.23
C MET A 59 6.15 -17.96 0.03
N ILE A 60 5.01 -18.19 -0.61
CA ILE A 60 4.36 -19.50 -0.69
C ILE A 60 4.52 -19.98 -2.11
N LEU A 61 5.16 -21.12 -2.26
CA LEU A 61 5.45 -21.73 -3.56
C LEU A 61 4.38 -22.77 -3.90
N PRO A 62 3.96 -22.89 -5.16
CA PRO A 62 3.23 -24.05 -5.64
C PRO A 62 4.05 -25.33 -5.46
N ASP A 63 3.35 -26.45 -5.27
CA ASP A 63 3.99 -27.74 -5.00
C ASP A 63 4.96 -28.17 -6.11
N GLU A 64 4.67 -27.81 -7.36
CA GLU A 64 5.52 -28.13 -8.51
C GLU A 64 6.91 -27.45 -8.44
N LEU A 65 7.00 -26.31 -7.77
CA LEU A 65 8.25 -25.56 -7.61
C LEU A 65 9.06 -25.98 -6.39
N LEU A 66 8.46 -26.68 -5.41
CA LEU A 66 9.13 -27.06 -4.17
C LEU A 66 10.39 -27.90 -4.38
N PRO A 67 10.41 -28.97 -5.23
CA PRO A 67 11.61 -29.78 -5.43
C PRO A 67 12.76 -28.99 -6.07
N LEU A 68 12.43 -28.06 -6.99
CA LEU A 68 13.42 -27.19 -7.62
C LEU A 68 13.99 -26.18 -6.62
N TYR A 69 13.12 -25.59 -5.81
CA TYR A 69 13.51 -24.64 -4.75
C TYR A 69 14.43 -25.32 -3.73
N GLN A 70 14.05 -26.49 -3.21
CA GLN A 70 14.84 -27.22 -2.21
C GLN A 70 16.26 -27.54 -2.69
N ARG A 71 16.40 -28.00 -3.95
CA ARG A 71 17.72 -28.27 -4.53
C ARG A 71 18.58 -27.02 -4.66
N LYS A 72 17.96 -25.87 -5.02
CA LYS A 72 18.69 -24.61 -5.19
C LYS A 72 18.93 -23.91 -3.88
N ALA A 73 17.99 -23.95 -2.94
CA ALA A 73 18.11 -23.30 -1.63
C ALA A 73 19.31 -23.81 -0.84
N ALA A 74 19.70 -25.09 -1.00
CA ALA A 74 20.88 -25.64 -0.37
C ALA A 74 22.22 -25.00 -0.83
N LEU A 75 22.20 -24.32 -2.00
CA LEU A 75 23.37 -23.64 -2.58
C LEU A 75 23.51 -22.19 -2.13
N TYR A 76 22.55 -21.63 -1.40
CA TYR A 76 22.53 -20.23 -1.00
C TYR A 76 22.41 -20.10 0.51
N ASN A 77 23.08 -19.10 1.07
CA ASN A 77 22.91 -18.75 2.47
C ASN A 77 21.57 -18.06 2.68
N GLN A 78 20.93 -18.36 3.79
CA GLN A 78 19.73 -17.64 4.23
C GLN A 78 20.10 -16.19 4.57
N THR A 79 19.47 -15.24 3.87
CA THR A 79 19.72 -13.80 4.04
C THR A 79 18.91 -13.19 5.18
N ALA A 80 17.81 -13.82 5.58
CA ALA A 80 16.99 -13.36 6.68
C ALA A 80 17.61 -13.79 8.03
N SER A 81 17.70 -12.86 8.97
CA SER A 81 18.26 -13.10 10.31
C SER A 81 17.49 -14.18 11.06
N LYS A 82 18.16 -15.19 11.59
CA LYS A 82 17.54 -16.27 12.38
C LYS A 82 16.91 -15.73 13.67
N ALA A 83 17.52 -14.75 14.31
CA ALA A 83 17.01 -14.15 15.54
C ALA A 83 15.65 -13.46 15.28
N GLU A 84 15.56 -12.69 14.21
CA GLU A 84 14.31 -12.02 13.80
C GLU A 84 13.24 -13.02 13.37
N GLN A 85 13.61 -14.10 12.69
CA GLN A 85 12.67 -15.18 12.36
C GLN A 85 12.12 -15.87 13.60
N LEU A 86 12.97 -16.15 14.61
CA LEU A 86 12.54 -16.76 15.88
C LEU A 86 11.63 -15.81 16.68
N ALA A 87 11.99 -14.54 16.78
CA ALA A 87 11.16 -13.52 17.43
C ALA A 87 9.79 -13.38 16.74
N LEU A 88 9.77 -13.35 15.41
CA LEU A 88 8.54 -13.31 14.62
C LEU A 88 7.70 -14.59 14.85
N CYS A 89 8.34 -15.76 14.88
CA CYS A 89 7.66 -17.02 15.14
C CYS A 89 6.96 -17.01 16.50
N GLN A 90 7.63 -16.52 17.54
CA GLN A 90 7.03 -16.39 18.87
C GLN A 90 5.87 -15.38 18.86
N PHE A 91 6.06 -14.22 18.23
CA PHE A 91 5.02 -13.19 18.10
C PHE A 91 3.75 -13.71 17.40
N LEU A 92 3.92 -14.54 16.36
CA LEU A 92 2.80 -15.18 15.67
C LEU A 92 2.11 -16.25 16.54
N ARG A 93 2.87 -17.10 17.24
CA ARG A 93 2.34 -18.15 18.12
C ARG A 93 1.52 -17.58 19.28
N ASP A 94 1.95 -16.45 19.82
CA ASP A 94 1.27 -15.76 20.92
C ASP A 94 0.02 -14.98 20.45
N GLY A 95 -0.30 -15.00 19.14
CA GLY A 95 -1.49 -14.34 18.58
C GLY A 95 -1.39 -12.80 18.54
N HIS A 96 -0.20 -12.24 18.69
CA HIS A 96 -0.01 -10.79 18.72
C HIS A 96 -0.23 -10.12 17.36
N LEU A 97 -0.04 -10.86 16.26
CA LEU A 97 -0.18 -10.29 14.90
C LEU A 97 -1.59 -9.77 14.65
N ASP A 98 -2.62 -10.53 14.99
CA ASP A 98 -4.01 -10.12 14.77
C ASP A 98 -4.38 -8.88 15.60
N SER A 99 -3.88 -8.81 16.83
CA SER A 99 -4.06 -7.64 17.69
C SER A 99 -3.38 -6.40 17.10
N GLN A 100 -2.16 -6.56 16.59
CA GLN A 100 -1.41 -5.50 15.93
C GLN A 100 -2.12 -5.02 14.66
N ILE A 101 -2.60 -5.91 13.81
CA ILE A 101 -3.35 -5.57 12.59
C ILE A 101 -4.60 -4.77 12.94
N ARG A 102 -5.38 -5.20 13.93
CA ARG A 102 -6.57 -4.47 14.39
C ARG A 102 -6.24 -3.07 14.92
N LYS A 103 -5.15 -2.94 15.67
CA LYS A 103 -4.67 -1.65 16.19
C LYS A 103 -4.28 -0.70 15.06
N LEU A 104 -3.48 -1.19 14.10
CA LEU A 104 -3.05 -0.39 12.95
C LEU A 104 -4.22 0.02 12.04
N LYS A 105 -5.17 -0.90 11.79
CA LYS A 105 -6.38 -0.57 11.04
C LYS A 105 -7.16 0.59 11.66
N ARG A 106 -7.38 0.57 12.97
CA ARG A 106 -8.07 1.66 13.67
C ARG A 106 -7.30 2.97 13.59
N LEU A 107 -5.98 2.91 13.83
CA LEU A 107 -5.11 4.08 13.76
C LEU A 107 -5.17 4.75 12.37
N TYR A 108 -4.94 3.96 11.31
CA TYR A 108 -4.92 4.48 9.95
C TYR A 108 -6.32 4.91 9.46
N ALA A 109 -7.38 4.22 9.87
CA ALA A 109 -8.74 4.66 9.57
C ALA A 109 -9.05 6.02 10.22
N GLY A 110 -8.60 6.25 11.46
CA GLY A 110 -8.71 7.54 12.13
C GLY A 110 -7.94 8.64 11.40
N LYS A 111 -6.68 8.38 11.03
CA LYS A 111 -5.85 9.31 10.28
C LYS A 111 -6.43 9.63 8.89
N ALA A 112 -6.92 8.62 8.18
CA ALA A 112 -7.52 8.81 6.85
C ALA A 112 -8.78 9.68 6.92
N LYS A 113 -9.64 9.46 7.93
CA LYS A 113 -10.83 10.30 8.16
C LYS A 113 -10.44 11.74 8.51
N ALA A 114 -9.45 11.94 9.38
CA ALA A 114 -8.99 13.28 9.73
C ALA A 114 -8.44 14.02 8.51
N LEU A 115 -7.60 13.37 7.70
CA LEU A 115 -7.09 13.96 6.45
C LEU A 115 -8.22 14.29 5.48
N ALA A 116 -9.19 13.38 5.30
CA ALA A 116 -10.33 13.61 4.43
C ALA A 116 -11.13 14.84 4.87
N THR A 117 -11.40 14.98 6.17
CA THR A 117 -12.12 16.14 6.73
C THR A 117 -11.36 17.45 6.48
N GLU A 118 -10.05 17.50 6.69
CA GLU A 118 -9.24 18.68 6.40
C GLU A 118 -9.29 19.05 4.92
N LEU A 119 -9.16 18.07 4.03
CA LEU A 119 -9.24 18.30 2.59
C LEU A 119 -10.63 18.81 2.17
N GLU A 120 -11.72 18.22 2.68
CA GLU A 120 -13.09 18.65 2.39
C GLU A 120 -13.36 20.07 2.88
N GLN A 121 -12.87 20.42 4.07
CA GLN A 121 -13.02 21.78 4.63
C GLN A 121 -12.23 22.81 3.82
N THR A 122 -10.99 22.46 3.41
CA THR A 122 -10.10 23.39 2.69
C THR A 122 -10.55 23.62 1.25
N PHE A 123 -11.01 22.58 0.56
CA PHE A 123 -11.36 22.65 -0.87
C PHE A 123 -12.83 22.99 -1.12
N GLY A 124 -13.73 22.74 -0.18
CA GLY A 124 -15.17 22.94 -0.35
C GLY A 124 -15.70 22.29 -1.64
N ASP A 125 -16.47 23.03 -2.43
CA ASP A 125 -17.07 22.55 -3.70
C ASP A 125 -16.06 22.40 -4.86
N GLN A 126 -14.80 22.78 -4.65
CA GLN A 126 -13.75 22.70 -5.68
C GLN A 126 -13.11 21.31 -5.78
N ALA A 127 -13.35 20.45 -4.80
CA ALA A 127 -12.86 19.08 -4.81
C ALA A 127 -13.82 18.13 -4.07
N PHE A 128 -13.65 16.84 -4.30
CA PHE A 128 -14.27 15.82 -3.45
C PHE A 128 -13.26 14.75 -3.08
N VAL A 129 -13.48 14.13 -1.93
CA VAL A 129 -12.61 13.12 -1.36
C VAL A 129 -13.25 11.75 -1.47
N THR A 130 -12.47 10.74 -1.85
CA THR A 130 -12.91 9.35 -1.80
C THR A 130 -11.91 8.51 -1.02
N MET A 131 -12.43 7.56 -0.24
CA MET A 131 -11.58 6.63 0.48
C MET A 131 -11.23 5.46 -0.41
N GLY A 132 -9.93 5.11 -0.47
CA GLY A 132 -9.49 3.91 -1.15
C GLY A 132 -9.95 2.62 -0.45
N GLU A 133 -9.78 1.48 -1.09
CA GLU A 133 -10.05 0.18 -0.47
C GLU A 133 -9.16 -0.07 0.76
N SER A 134 -7.95 0.49 0.76
CA SER A 134 -7.01 0.50 1.89
C SER A 134 -7.12 1.81 2.65
N VAL A 135 -7.10 1.74 3.98
CA VAL A 135 -7.10 2.92 4.87
C VAL A 135 -5.81 3.75 4.80
N THR A 136 -4.86 3.33 4.00
CA THR A 136 -3.55 4.02 3.90
C THR A 136 -3.53 5.15 2.88
N LEU A 137 -4.55 5.21 2.00
CA LEU A 137 -4.63 6.20 0.92
C LEU A 137 -5.98 6.93 0.95
N VAL A 138 -5.90 8.24 0.82
CA VAL A 138 -7.03 9.15 0.62
C VAL A 138 -6.92 9.72 -0.79
N HIS A 139 -7.97 9.60 -1.59
CA HIS A 139 -8.03 10.09 -2.95
C HIS A 139 -8.71 11.44 -3.00
N LEU A 140 -8.05 12.42 -3.59
CA LEU A 140 -8.54 13.78 -3.79
C LEU A 140 -8.75 14.03 -5.28
N HIS A 141 -9.96 14.45 -5.63
CA HIS A 141 -10.40 14.80 -6.97
C HIS A 141 -10.65 16.30 -7.03
N ILE A 142 -9.79 17.05 -7.72
CA ILE A 142 -9.75 18.53 -7.70
C ILE A 142 -10.21 19.07 -9.05
N LYS A 143 -11.14 20.00 -9.06
CA LYS A 143 -11.50 20.79 -10.26
C LYS A 143 -10.35 21.74 -10.60
N SER A 144 -9.39 21.27 -11.36
CA SER A 144 -8.17 22.03 -11.70
C SER A 144 -7.84 21.84 -13.17
N ALA A 145 -7.23 22.85 -13.77
CA ALA A 145 -6.68 22.79 -15.13
C ALA A 145 -5.37 21.99 -15.21
N LEU A 146 -4.79 21.61 -14.06
CA LEU A 146 -3.57 20.83 -14.02
C LEU A 146 -3.88 19.35 -14.31
N THR A 147 -3.00 18.69 -15.06
CA THR A 147 -3.01 17.24 -15.17
C THR A 147 -2.56 16.60 -13.87
N ASN A 148 -2.87 15.32 -13.66
CA ASN A 148 -2.44 14.56 -12.48
C ASN A 148 -0.91 14.64 -12.30
N GLN A 149 -0.17 14.53 -13.40
CA GLN A 149 1.28 14.55 -13.38
C GLN A 149 1.83 15.96 -13.06
N GLN A 150 1.26 17.00 -13.65
CA GLN A 150 1.64 18.38 -13.35
C GLN A 150 1.39 18.74 -11.88
N PHE A 151 0.25 18.29 -11.34
CA PHE A 151 -0.06 18.48 -9.93
C PHE A 151 0.98 17.79 -9.04
N LYS A 152 1.32 16.53 -9.33
CA LYS A 152 2.35 15.78 -8.62
C LYS A 152 3.70 16.49 -8.63
N GLU A 153 4.12 17.03 -9.78
CA GLU A 153 5.40 17.73 -9.90
C GLU A 153 5.43 19.04 -9.12
N LYS A 154 4.34 19.82 -9.17
CA LYS A 154 4.20 21.04 -8.36
C LYS A 154 4.18 20.74 -6.87
N ALA A 155 3.47 19.67 -6.45
CA ALA A 155 3.42 19.22 -5.05
C ALA A 155 4.81 18.81 -4.55
N ALA A 156 5.56 18.05 -5.35
CA ALA A 156 6.91 17.63 -5.01
C ALA A 156 7.87 18.83 -4.82
N LYS A 157 7.75 19.89 -5.62
CA LYS A 157 8.51 21.14 -5.46
C LYS A 157 8.21 21.87 -4.13
N LYS A 158 7.00 21.69 -3.61
CA LYS A 158 6.57 22.22 -2.30
C LYS A 158 6.83 21.25 -1.13
N GLY A 159 7.51 20.12 -1.40
CA GLY A 159 7.83 19.11 -0.37
C GLY A 159 6.73 18.11 -0.06
N ILE A 160 5.62 18.10 -0.83
CA ILE A 160 4.53 17.15 -0.64
C ILE A 160 4.60 16.04 -1.69
N LEU A 161 4.70 14.79 -1.23
CA LEU A 161 4.69 13.62 -2.10
C LEU A 161 3.26 13.10 -2.28
N VAL A 162 2.77 13.15 -3.52
CA VAL A 162 1.46 12.61 -3.89
C VAL A 162 1.60 11.55 -4.97
N PHE A 163 0.62 10.65 -5.06
CA PHE A 163 0.53 9.65 -6.11
C PHE A 163 -0.45 10.16 -7.18
N ALA A 164 0.05 10.35 -8.40
CA ALA A 164 -0.80 10.70 -9.54
C ALA A 164 -1.57 9.46 -10.02
N SER A 165 -2.88 9.58 -10.24
CA SER A 165 -3.66 8.52 -10.89
C SER A 165 -3.18 8.34 -12.35
N PRO A 166 -3.07 7.09 -12.83
CA PRO A 166 -2.75 6.85 -14.23
C PRO A 166 -3.91 7.20 -15.19
N LYS A 167 -5.13 7.36 -14.64
CA LYS A 167 -6.30 7.76 -15.42
C LYS A 167 -6.45 9.27 -15.35
N GLU A 168 -6.23 9.94 -16.48
CA GLU A 168 -6.52 11.36 -16.63
C GLU A 168 -8.01 11.57 -16.90
N THR A 169 -8.60 12.59 -16.29
CA THR A 169 -9.95 13.10 -16.60
C THR A 169 -9.85 14.54 -17.00
N LYS A 170 -10.78 15.04 -17.84
CA LYS A 170 -10.77 16.44 -18.27
C LYS A 170 -11.28 17.41 -17.21
N GLU A 171 -12.03 16.91 -16.23
CA GLU A 171 -12.72 17.74 -15.23
C GLU A 171 -11.96 17.82 -13.91
N TYR A 172 -11.20 16.78 -13.58
CA TYR A 172 -10.57 16.67 -12.26
C TYR A 172 -9.14 16.18 -12.37
N ALA A 173 -8.23 16.83 -11.65
CA ALA A 173 -6.96 16.23 -11.27
C ALA A 173 -7.20 15.20 -10.17
N HIS A 174 -6.72 13.99 -10.37
CA HIS A 174 -6.89 12.90 -9.40
C HIS A 174 -5.56 12.48 -8.80
N ILE A 175 -5.41 12.72 -7.53
CA ILE A 175 -4.22 12.36 -6.74
C ILE A 175 -4.61 11.51 -5.53
N ALA A 176 -3.65 10.74 -5.03
CA ALA A 176 -3.80 10.00 -3.79
C ALA A 176 -2.69 10.39 -2.80
N LEU A 177 -3.08 10.51 -1.55
CA LEU A 177 -2.25 10.92 -0.42
C LEU A 177 -2.12 9.76 0.57
N SER A 178 -0.89 9.48 1.03
CA SER A 178 -0.68 8.54 2.13
C SER A 178 -0.83 9.27 3.47
N CYS A 179 -1.69 8.75 4.35
CA CYS A 179 -1.86 9.28 5.71
C CYS A 179 -0.98 8.58 6.75
N CYS A 180 -0.21 7.54 6.37
CA CYS A 180 0.44 6.67 7.35
C CYS A 180 1.57 7.35 8.13
N GLU A 181 2.47 8.04 7.42
CA GLU A 181 3.73 8.56 7.97
C GLU A 181 3.63 10.04 8.39
N VAL A 182 2.58 10.73 7.94
CA VAL A 182 2.38 12.16 8.24
C VAL A 182 1.71 12.33 9.61
N PRO A 183 2.21 13.18 10.52
CA PRO A 183 1.52 13.54 11.74
C PRO A 183 0.16 14.18 11.43
N THR A 184 -0.85 13.94 12.28
CA THR A 184 -2.18 14.55 12.08
C THR A 184 -2.17 16.08 12.25
N THR A 185 -1.20 16.61 12.99
CA THR A 185 -0.97 18.05 13.16
C THR A 185 -0.65 18.76 11.85
N ASP A 186 -0.08 18.06 10.89
CA ASP A 186 0.41 18.63 9.63
C ASP A 186 -0.64 18.54 8.50
N PHE A 187 -1.81 17.92 8.77
CA PHE A 187 -2.84 17.72 7.75
C PHE A 187 -3.46 19.01 7.25
N HIS A 188 -3.68 19.96 8.17
CA HIS A 188 -4.22 21.29 7.84
C HIS A 188 -3.28 22.05 6.91
N ASP A 189 -2.00 22.15 7.27
CA ASP A 189 -1.00 22.84 6.47
C ASP A 189 -0.80 22.18 5.10
N ALA A 190 -0.80 20.84 5.09
CA ALA A 190 -0.73 20.08 3.83
C ALA A 190 -1.94 20.35 2.94
N ALA A 191 -3.16 20.43 3.50
CA ALA A 191 -4.37 20.74 2.74
C ALA A 191 -4.32 22.14 2.13
N ILE A 192 -3.87 23.17 2.88
CA ILE A 192 -3.67 24.52 2.38
C ILE A 192 -2.66 24.55 1.24
N LEU A 193 -1.50 23.92 1.40
CA LEU A 193 -0.48 23.87 0.36
C LEU A 193 -0.98 23.19 -0.92
N LEU A 194 -1.77 22.13 -0.80
CA LEU A 194 -2.38 21.45 -1.95
C LEU A 194 -3.41 22.32 -2.65
N HIS A 195 -4.20 23.09 -1.88
CA HIS A 195 -5.15 24.07 -2.42
C HIS A 195 -4.43 25.17 -3.20
N ASP A 196 -3.36 25.72 -2.66
CA ASP A 196 -2.55 26.74 -3.34
C ASP A 196 -1.93 26.23 -4.65
N ILE A 197 -1.48 24.97 -4.66
CA ILE A 197 -0.96 24.34 -5.88
C ILE A 197 -2.05 24.21 -6.95
N ALA A 198 -3.29 23.98 -6.55
CA ALA A 198 -4.40 23.81 -7.47
C ALA A 198 -4.87 25.12 -8.10
N PHE A 199 -4.87 26.22 -7.33
CA PHE A 199 -5.60 27.45 -7.67
C PHE A 199 -4.74 28.72 -7.62
N CYS A 200 -3.61 28.73 -6.91
CA CYS A 200 -2.69 29.87 -6.88
C CYS A 200 -1.51 29.57 -7.82
N ASN A 201 -1.30 30.44 -8.80
CA ASN A 201 -0.19 30.36 -9.76
C ASN A 201 1.16 30.66 -9.11
#